data_c565be8d141cc413c58a1505520912cb
#
_entry.id   c565be8d141cc413c58a1505520912cb
#
_cell.length_a   1.000
_cell.length_b   1.000
_cell.length_c   1.000
_cell.angle_alpha   90.00
_cell.angle_beta   90.00
_cell.angle_gamma   90.00
#
_symmetry.space_group_name_H-M   'P 1'
#
loop_
_entity.id
_entity.type
_entity.pdbx_description
1 polymer ?
#
loop_
_entity_poly.entity_id
_entity_poly.type
_entity_poly.pdbx_seq_one_letter_code
_entity_poly.pdbx_strand_id
1 'polypeptide(L)'
;MTQGRIIRAPRGATLSCRGWAQEAALRMLMNNLDPEVAERPEDLVVYGGTGRAARSWEAFDAIVACLRRLEPDQTLLVQSGKPVGVFRTHEWAPRVLISNAMLVPEWANWDEFRRLESLGLTMYGQMTAGSWIYIGTQGILQGTYETFAAIAAQRFGDSLAGTITLTAGLGGMGGAQPLAVSMNGGVVICVEADPTRIERRIQHRYLDVVAAGVDDALRLAIEARDARRPLSIGLLGNAADVFPDLVARGAPIDIATDQTPAHDPLQYIPSGLSAGDAAELRLDDPAGYVSRARASMVQQVQAMVALLDGGAEVFDYGNSLRAEARAAGYERAFDYPGFVPAYIRPLFAEGRGPFRWAALSGDPADIAATDAAVIDEFKDNAALVRWMRMAGERVAFQGLPARICWLGYGERDRAGLRFNHLVASGRVSAPIVIGRDHLDSGSVASPYRETEAMLDGSDAIADWPILNALLNASSGAAWVSVHHGGGVGIGRSIHAGMVAVADGTAEAARRLERVLTNDPGTGVARHVDAGYERAREVARERGVDIPMMPDP
;
A
#
# COMPACT_ATOMS: atom_id res chain seq x y z
N MET A 1 17.40 -24.72 -16.97
CA MET A 1 16.41 -24.30 -15.94
C MET A 1 17.20 -24.13 -14.65
N THR A 2 17.53 -22.88 -14.30
CA THR A 2 18.11 -22.54 -12.99
C THR A 2 17.00 -22.80 -11.96
N GLN A 3 17.24 -23.72 -11.02
CA GLN A 3 16.39 -23.88 -9.84
C GLN A 3 16.19 -22.48 -9.24
N GLY A 4 14.93 -22.02 -9.13
CA GLY A 4 14.59 -20.70 -8.64
C GLY A 4 15.22 -20.43 -7.28
N ARG A 5 15.93 -19.33 -7.15
CA ARG A 5 16.58 -18.90 -5.91
C ARG A 5 15.51 -18.53 -4.88
N ILE A 6 15.41 -19.27 -3.78
CA ILE A 6 14.50 -18.97 -2.68
C ILE A 6 15.19 -18.00 -1.71
N ILE A 7 14.60 -16.84 -1.50
CA ILE A 7 15.07 -15.82 -0.55
C ILE A 7 14.17 -15.81 0.68
N ARG A 8 14.78 -15.83 1.86
CA ARG A 8 14.11 -15.62 3.14
C ARG A 8 14.96 -14.73 4.03
N ALA A 9 14.32 -13.83 4.75
CA ALA A 9 15.01 -12.96 5.71
C ALA A 9 15.60 -13.79 6.86
N PRO A 10 16.83 -13.50 7.30
CA PRO A 10 17.34 -14.02 8.58
C PRO A 10 16.42 -13.61 9.74
N ARG A 11 16.33 -14.48 10.76
CA ARG A 11 15.47 -14.28 11.93
C ARG A 11 16.30 -14.31 13.22
N GLY A 12 15.80 -13.69 14.29
CA GLY A 12 16.45 -13.67 15.60
C GLY A 12 17.35 -12.46 15.85
N ALA A 13 18.11 -12.49 16.94
CA ALA A 13 18.91 -11.37 17.42
C ALA A 13 20.37 -11.33 16.91
N THR A 14 20.75 -12.20 15.96
CA THR A 14 22.11 -12.25 15.43
C THR A 14 22.29 -11.26 14.28
N LEU A 15 23.29 -10.37 14.39
CA LEU A 15 23.67 -9.46 13.32
C LEU A 15 24.55 -10.12 12.27
N SER A 16 24.28 -9.88 10.99
CA SER A 16 25.14 -10.17 9.86
C SER A 16 25.76 -8.90 9.25
N CYS A 17 25.25 -7.74 9.63
CA CYS A 17 25.72 -6.40 9.29
C CYS A 17 26.41 -5.73 10.47
N ARG A 18 26.95 -4.51 10.27
CA ARG A 18 27.69 -3.76 11.31
C ARG A 18 26.81 -2.97 12.26
N GLY A 19 25.47 -2.98 12.05
CA GLY A 19 24.49 -2.33 12.91
C GLY A 19 23.07 -2.71 12.55
N TRP A 20 22.13 -2.42 13.46
CA TRP A 20 20.73 -2.81 13.27
C TRP A 20 20.03 -2.05 12.15
N ALA A 21 20.43 -0.84 11.82
CA ALA A 21 19.83 -0.11 10.69
C ALA A 21 20.16 -0.79 9.35
N GLN A 22 21.41 -1.24 9.17
CA GLN A 22 21.85 -1.99 7.99
C GLN A 22 21.21 -3.38 7.94
N GLU A 23 21.18 -4.08 9.08
CA GLU A 23 20.58 -5.40 9.21
C GLU A 23 19.08 -5.37 8.92
N ALA A 24 18.38 -4.35 9.43
CA ALA A 24 16.97 -4.14 9.16
C ALA A 24 16.70 -3.94 7.66
N ALA A 25 17.47 -3.09 6.99
CA ALA A 25 17.36 -2.88 5.55
C ALA A 25 17.61 -4.18 4.77
N LEU A 26 18.62 -4.96 5.17
CA LEU A 26 18.93 -6.26 4.57
C LEU A 26 17.79 -7.26 4.73
N ARG A 27 17.28 -7.42 5.97
CA ARG A 27 16.19 -8.37 6.25
C ARG A 27 14.91 -7.97 5.54
N MET A 28 14.58 -6.69 5.50
CA MET A 28 13.38 -6.20 4.83
C MET A 28 13.48 -6.32 3.30
N LEU A 29 14.65 -6.07 2.70
CA LEU A 29 14.90 -6.37 1.29
C LEU A 29 14.68 -7.86 0.98
N MET A 30 15.21 -8.75 1.82
CA MET A 30 15.03 -10.19 1.66
C MET A 30 13.60 -10.63 1.91
N ASN A 31 12.91 -10.05 2.91
CA ASN A 31 11.51 -10.32 3.19
C ASN A 31 10.58 -9.93 2.04
N ASN A 32 10.93 -8.87 1.29
CA ASN A 32 10.18 -8.49 0.08
C ASN A 32 10.16 -9.60 -0.97
N LEU A 33 11.18 -10.47 -0.98
CA LEU A 33 11.32 -11.58 -1.94
C LEU A 33 11.01 -12.95 -1.33
N ASP A 34 10.52 -12.99 -0.08
CA ASP A 34 10.01 -14.23 0.52
C ASP A 34 8.84 -14.74 -0.33
N PRO A 35 8.78 -16.05 -0.67
CA PRO A 35 7.68 -16.62 -1.46
C PRO A 35 6.28 -16.41 -0.86
N GLU A 36 6.19 -16.21 0.46
CA GLU A 36 4.92 -15.88 1.11
C GLU A 36 4.51 -14.41 0.86
N VAL A 37 5.46 -13.54 0.52
CA VAL A 37 5.27 -12.08 0.35
C VAL A 37 5.19 -11.70 -1.12
N ALA A 38 6.21 -12.07 -1.92
CA ALA A 38 6.33 -11.69 -3.33
C ALA A 38 5.35 -12.42 -4.25
N GLU A 39 4.94 -11.75 -5.31
CA GLU A 39 4.11 -12.36 -6.37
C GLU A 39 4.94 -13.26 -7.30
N ARG A 40 6.12 -12.80 -7.72
CA ARG A 40 7.08 -13.54 -8.57
C ARG A 40 8.52 -13.28 -8.10
N PRO A 41 8.93 -13.92 -7.00
CA PRO A 41 10.27 -13.67 -6.41
C PRO A 41 11.42 -14.02 -7.35
N GLU A 42 11.25 -14.99 -8.24
CA GLU A 42 12.24 -15.38 -9.26
C GLU A 42 12.58 -14.24 -10.23
N ASP A 43 11.63 -13.35 -10.50
CA ASP A 43 11.78 -12.15 -11.33
C ASP A 43 12.09 -10.88 -10.52
N LEU A 44 12.34 -11.02 -9.21
CA LEU A 44 12.46 -9.91 -8.25
C LEU A 44 11.18 -9.08 -8.08
N VAL A 45 10.04 -9.56 -8.60
CA VAL A 45 8.76 -8.86 -8.56
C VAL A 45 8.06 -9.14 -7.24
N VAL A 46 7.82 -8.07 -6.50
CA VAL A 46 7.20 -8.10 -5.18
C VAL A 46 5.68 -8.03 -5.30
N TYR A 47 5.15 -6.99 -5.95
CA TYR A 47 3.72 -6.82 -6.20
C TYR A 47 3.44 -5.73 -7.26
N GLY A 48 2.16 -5.54 -7.62
CA GLY A 48 1.72 -4.46 -8.49
C GLY A 48 2.18 -4.62 -9.95
N GLY A 49 2.11 -5.84 -10.47
CA GLY A 49 2.45 -6.19 -11.84
C GLY A 49 3.94 -6.36 -12.07
N THR A 50 4.72 -5.28 -12.03
CA THR A 50 6.17 -5.29 -12.30
C THR A 50 7.00 -4.61 -11.21
N GLY A 51 6.43 -4.33 -10.04
CA GLY A 51 7.12 -3.67 -8.93
C GLY A 51 8.22 -4.53 -8.31
N ARG A 52 9.48 -4.11 -8.45
CA ARG A 52 10.68 -4.87 -8.06
C ARG A 52 11.33 -4.36 -6.78
N ALA A 53 11.99 -5.27 -6.07
CA ALA A 53 12.84 -4.97 -4.91
C ALA A 53 14.25 -4.53 -5.30
N ALA A 54 14.77 -5.04 -6.42
CA ALA A 54 16.08 -4.70 -7.00
C ALA A 54 16.01 -4.79 -8.52
N ARG A 55 16.94 -4.11 -9.22
CA ARG A 55 16.94 -4.00 -10.69
C ARG A 55 17.26 -5.33 -11.38
N SER A 56 18.19 -6.08 -10.80
CA SER A 56 18.62 -7.41 -11.26
C SER A 56 19.11 -8.23 -10.07
N TRP A 57 19.35 -9.53 -10.29
CA TRP A 57 19.95 -10.39 -9.27
C TRP A 57 21.38 -9.96 -8.89
N GLU A 58 22.19 -9.47 -9.84
CA GLU A 58 23.50 -8.92 -9.55
C GLU A 58 23.41 -7.66 -8.67
N ALA A 59 22.42 -6.80 -8.95
CA ALA A 59 22.16 -5.62 -8.12
C ALA A 59 21.70 -6.01 -6.72
N PHE A 60 20.82 -7.02 -6.59
CA PHE A 60 20.42 -7.57 -5.31
C PHE A 60 21.61 -8.07 -4.49
N ASP A 61 22.47 -8.90 -5.09
CA ASP A 61 23.64 -9.43 -4.43
C ASP A 61 24.62 -8.33 -4.02
N ALA A 62 24.82 -7.32 -4.87
CA ALA A 62 25.65 -6.17 -4.57
C ALA A 62 25.09 -5.30 -3.42
N ILE A 63 23.75 -5.12 -3.35
CA ILE A 63 23.10 -4.44 -2.22
C ILE A 63 23.35 -5.22 -0.92
N VAL A 64 23.09 -6.53 -0.92
CA VAL A 64 23.28 -7.40 0.24
C VAL A 64 24.74 -7.37 0.71
N ALA A 65 25.71 -7.51 -0.20
CA ALA A 65 27.13 -7.44 0.12
C ALA A 65 27.52 -6.06 0.69
N CYS A 66 26.95 -4.98 0.13
CA CYS A 66 27.18 -3.63 0.59
C CYS A 66 26.62 -3.40 2.01
N LEU A 67 25.39 -3.79 2.28
CA LEU A 67 24.75 -3.63 3.60
C LEU A 67 25.54 -4.35 4.71
N ARG A 68 26.10 -5.53 4.41
CA ARG A 68 26.93 -6.29 5.37
C ARG A 68 28.21 -5.57 5.80
N ARG A 69 28.81 -4.77 4.91
CA ARG A 69 30.06 -4.06 5.16
C ARG A 69 29.91 -2.58 5.47
N LEU A 70 28.70 -2.03 5.34
CA LEU A 70 28.41 -0.60 5.49
C LEU A 70 28.66 -0.15 6.92
N GLU A 71 29.53 0.85 7.09
CA GLU A 71 29.88 1.41 8.40
C GLU A 71 28.75 2.29 8.96
N PRO A 72 28.70 2.50 10.29
CA PRO A 72 27.66 3.33 10.93
C PRO A 72 27.63 4.79 10.46
N ASP A 73 28.72 5.32 9.90
CA ASP A 73 28.84 6.69 9.37
C ASP A 73 28.78 6.75 7.83
N GLN A 74 28.37 5.66 7.18
CA GLN A 74 28.25 5.60 5.73
C GLN A 74 26.81 5.49 5.26
N THR A 75 26.53 6.01 4.07
CA THR A 75 25.26 5.93 3.37
C THR A 75 25.41 5.28 2.01
N LEU A 76 24.62 4.25 1.77
CA LEU A 76 24.48 3.58 0.46
C LEU A 76 23.46 4.34 -0.40
N LEU A 77 23.80 4.67 -1.63
CA LEU A 77 22.86 5.20 -2.63
C LEU A 77 22.38 4.08 -3.55
N VAL A 78 21.06 4.00 -3.71
CA VAL A 78 20.38 3.04 -4.58
C VAL A 78 19.54 3.78 -5.61
N GLN A 79 19.95 3.67 -6.89
CA GLN A 79 19.26 4.30 -8.01
C GLN A 79 18.47 3.22 -8.77
N SER A 80 17.16 3.31 -8.73
CA SER A 80 16.24 2.35 -9.39
C SER A 80 16.71 0.91 -9.18
N GLY A 81 16.86 0.49 -7.91
CA GLY A 81 17.23 -0.85 -7.50
C GLY A 81 18.68 -1.27 -7.76
N LYS A 82 19.57 -0.35 -8.14
CA LYS A 82 21.00 -0.60 -8.34
C LYS A 82 21.81 0.18 -7.30
N PRO A 83 22.73 -0.45 -6.55
CA PRO A 83 23.65 0.26 -5.66
C PRO A 83 24.68 1.02 -6.52
N VAL A 84 24.75 2.34 -6.37
CA VAL A 84 25.58 3.20 -7.23
C VAL A 84 26.72 3.89 -6.50
N GLY A 85 26.70 3.91 -5.16
CA GLY A 85 27.78 4.52 -4.39
C GLY A 85 27.59 4.37 -2.90
N VAL A 86 28.71 4.42 -2.17
CA VAL A 86 28.75 4.53 -0.71
C VAL A 86 29.54 5.77 -0.36
N PHE A 87 28.96 6.61 0.46
CA PHE A 87 29.54 7.87 0.87
C PHE A 87 29.66 7.95 2.39
N ARG A 88 30.72 8.56 2.88
CA ARG A 88 30.82 8.91 4.29
C ARG A 88 29.87 10.08 4.57
N THR A 89 29.04 9.90 5.57
CA THR A 89 28.09 10.90 6.08
C THR A 89 28.34 11.13 7.57
N HIS A 90 27.43 10.74 8.43
CA HIS A 90 27.59 10.75 9.89
C HIS A 90 26.65 9.72 10.52
N GLU A 91 26.82 9.39 11.79
CA GLU A 91 26.04 8.36 12.48
C GLU A 91 24.53 8.61 12.45
N TRP A 92 24.07 9.85 12.43
CA TRP A 92 22.65 10.19 12.40
C TRP A 92 22.03 10.16 11.02
N ALA A 93 22.82 10.11 9.95
CA ALA A 93 22.29 10.05 8.59
C ALA A 93 21.61 8.69 8.30
N PRO A 94 20.70 8.62 7.31
CA PRO A 94 20.19 7.36 6.81
C PRO A 94 21.32 6.45 6.31
N ARG A 95 21.17 5.16 6.58
CA ARG A 95 22.12 4.14 6.03
C ARG A 95 21.88 3.87 4.56
N VAL A 96 20.66 4.10 4.05
CA VAL A 96 20.32 3.93 2.65
C VAL A 96 19.46 5.10 2.16
N LEU A 97 19.78 5.63 0.99
CA LEU A 97 18.94 6.56 0.25
C LEU A 97 18.59 5.93 -1.10
N ILE A 98 17.29 5.88 -1.38
CA ILE A 98 16.73 5.21 -2.56
C ILE A 98 15.99 6.23 -3.42
N SER A 99 16.19 6.16 -4.74
CA SER A 99 15.36 6.88 -5.71
C SER A 99 14.98 5.93 -6.83
N ASN A 100 13.69 5.79 -7.12
CA ASN A 100 13.17 4.84 -8.10
C ASN A 100 12.34 5.53 -9.18
N ALA A 101 12.64 5.21 -10.44
CA ALA A 101 11.86 5.58 -11.62
C ALA A 101 11.63 7.11 -11.81
N MET A 102 12.42 7.95 -11.15
CA MET A 102 12.29 9.40 -11.28
C MET A 102 12.69 9.84 -12.67
N LEU A 103 11.73 10.36 -13.43
CA LEU A 103 11.91 10.93 -14.76
C LEU A 103 11.61 12.42 -14.72
N VAL A 104 12.29 13.19 -15.58
CA VAL A 104 11.97 14.60 -15.80
C VAL A 104 10.55 14.69 -16.39
N PRO A 105 9.70 15.64 -15.97
CA PRO A 105 8.25 15.61 -16.25
C PRO A 105 7.85 15.39 -17.71
N GLU A 106 8.54 16.01 -18.68
CA GLU A 106 8.25 15.84 -20.11
C GLU A 106 8.45 14.39 -20.58
N TRP A 107 9.39 13.66 -19.97
CA TRP A 107 9.69 12.26 -20.28
C TRP A 107 8.98 11.27 -19.35
N ALA A 108 8.13 11.76 -18.45
CA ALA A 108 7.46 10.94 -17.45
C ALA A 108 6.22 10.24 -18.03
N ASN A 109 6.44 9.31 -18.94
CA ASN A 109 5.42 8.48 -19.59
C ASN A 109 5.87 7.02 -19.71
N TRP A 110 4.92 6.10 -19.98
CA TRP A 110 5.20 4.66 -20.04
C TRP A 110 6.14 4.27 -21.18
N ASP A 111 6.08 4.95 -22.33
CA ASP A 111 6.92 4.58 -23.49
C ASP A 111 8.38 4.86 -23.21
N GLU A 112 8.70 6.04 -22.67
CA GLU A 112 10.06 6.37 -22.29
C GLU A 112 10.53 5.54 -21.10
N PHE A 113 9.66 5.29 -20.11
CA PHE A 113 10.00 4.43 -18.99
C PHE A 113 10.41 3.02 -19.46
N ARG A 114 9.60 2.38 -20.33
CA ARG A 114 9.88 1.06 -20.87
C ARG A 114 11.15 1.01 -21.72
N ARG A 115 11.38 2.07 -22.51
CA ARG A 115 12.64 2.22 -23.26
C ARG A 115 13.85 2.22 -22.33
N LEU A 116 13.81 3.00 -21.26
CA LEU A 116 14.88 3.06 -20.27
C LEU A 116 15.02 1.77 -19.46
N GLU A 117 13.91 1.13 -19.12
CA GLU A 117 13.90 -0.17 -18.43
C GLU A 117 14.53 -1.26 -19.31
N SER A 118 14.22 -1.31 -20.61
CA SER A 118 14.82 -2.27 -21.56
C SER A 118 16.33 -2.09 -21.72
N LEU A 119 16.84 -0.87 -21.52
CA LEU A 119 18.27 -0.57 -21.49
C LEU A 119 18.92 -0.86 -20.13
N GLY A 120 18.17 -1.33 -19.14
CA GLY A 120 18.66 -1.61 -17.79
C GLY A 120 19.01 -0.35 -16.98
N LEU A 121 18.45 0.81 -17.31
CA LEU A 121 18.76 2.10 -16.67
C LEU A 121 17.83 2.44 -15.52
N THR A 122 16.63 1.87 -15.49
CA THR A 122 15.63 2.09 -14.46
C THR A 122 14.91 0.78 -14.10
N MET A 123 14.07 0.83 -13.06
CA MET A 123 13.12 -0.22 -12.72
C MET A 123 11.87 0.39 -12.11
N TYR A 124 10.72 -0.28 -12.24
CA TYR A 124 9.51 0.10 -11.54
C TYR A 124 9.59 -0.33 -10.08
N GLY A 125 9.80 0.61 -9.18
CA GLY A 125 10.01 0.33 -7.75
C GLY A 125 8.72 0.14 -6.95
N GLN A 126 7.55 0.36 -7.53
CA GLN A 126 6.20 0.21 -6.94
C GLN A 126 6.19 0.47 -5.42
N MET A 127 6.24 1.74 -5.03
CA MET A 127 6.08 2.16 -3.63
C MET A 127 6.94 1.33 -2.65
N THR A 128 6.28 0.57 -1.78
CA THR A 128 6.90 -0.20 -0.69
C THR A 128 7.75 -1.39 -1.16
N ALA A 129 7.60 -1.86 -2.41
CA ALA A 129 8.49 -2.86 -2.99
C ALA A 129 9.91 -2.29 -3.19
N GLY A 130 10.02 -1.15 -3.86
CA GLY A 130 11.30 -0.49 -4.12
C GLY A 130 11.93 0.16 -2.90
N SER A 131 11.19 0.39 -1.82
CA SER A 131 11.69 0.91 -0.55
C SER A 131 11.91 -0.15 0.53
N TRP A 132 11.70 -1.42 0.20
CA TRP A 132 11.93 -2.55 1.10
C TRP A 132 11.13 -2.49 2.42
N ILE A 133 9.89 -2.02 2.35
CA ILE A 133 8.97 -1.97 3.50
C ILE A 133 7.63 -2.66 3.21
N TYR A 134 7.50 -3.33 2.07
CA TYR A 134 6.34 -4.17 1.80
C TYR A 134 6.35 -5.39 2.71
N ILE A 135 5.27 -5.64 3.38
CA ILE A 135 5.10 -6.72 4.36
C ILE A 135 3.99 -7.69 3.96
N GLY A 136 3.69 -7.78 2.67
CA GLY A 136 2.57 -8.57 2.17
C GLY A 136 1.22 -7.83 2.25
N THR A 137 0.17 -8.53 1.88
CA THR A 137 -1.22 -8.01 1.89
C THR A 137 -1.67 -7.55 3.28
N GLN A 138 -1.08 -8.12 4.35
CA GLN A 138 -1.31 -7.68 5.72
C GLN A 138 -0.98 -6.18 5.96
N GLY A 139 -0.08 -5.59 5.16
CA GLY A 139 0.32 -4.19 5.27
C GLY A 139 -0.65 -3.19 4.65
N ILE A 140 -1.69 -3.65 3.96
CA ILE A 140 -2.72 -2.82 3.31
C ILE A 140 -4.08 -2.96 3.99
N LEU A 141 -4.27 -4.05 4.72
CA LEU A 141 -5.59 -4.48 5.18
C LEU A 141 -6.32 -3.41 6.00
N GLN A 142 -5.62 -2.70 6.91
CA GLN A 142 -6.31 -1.71 7.72
C GLN A 142 -6.80 -0.51 6.91
N GLY A 143 -6.02 0.02 5.97
CA GLY A 143 -6.47 1.14 5.13
C GLY A 143 -7.75 0.78 4.37
N THR A 144 -7.82 -0.45 3.86
CA THR A 144 -9.01 -0.99 3.22
C THR A 144 -10.15 -1.17 4.23
N TYR A 145 -9.86 -1.70 5.42
CA TYR A 145 -10.83 -1.84 6.51
C TYR A 145 -11.41 -0.48 6.92
N GLU A 146 -10.56 0.56 7.12
CA GLU A 146 -11.01 1.91 7.51
C GLU A 146 -11.88 2.56 6.42
N THR A 147 -11.57 2.32 5.15
CA THR A 147 -12.41 2.79 4.04
C THR A 147 -13.81 2.19 4.13
N PHE A 148 -13.92 0.87 4.28
CA PHE A 148 -15.22 0.20 4.41
C PHE A 148 -15.92 0.52 5.75
N ALA A 149 -15.18 0.76 6.83
CA ALA A 149 -15.74 1.23 8.09
C ALA A 149 -16.33 2.64 7.97
N ALA A 150 -15.66 3.54 7.23
CA ALA A 150 -16.18 4.88 6.96
C ALA A 150 -17.45 4.82 6.08
N ILE A 151 -17.50 3.96 5.07
CA ILE A 151 -18.70 3.71 4.26
C ILE A 151 -19.84 3.18 5.15
N ALA A 152 -19.56 2.19 6.01
CA ALA A 152 -20.53 1.63 6.93
C ALA A 152 -21.13 2.72 7.84
N ALA A 153 -20.29 3.57 8.41
CA ALA A 153 -20.73 4.66 9.29
C ALA A 153 -21.57 5.72 8.54
N GLN A 154 -21.18 6.08 7.32
CA GLN A 154 -21.87 7.13 6.56
C GLN A 154 -23.18 6.66 5.91
N ARG A 155 -23.29 5.37 5.52
CA ARG A 155 -24.36 4.88 4.66
C ARG A 155 -25.19 3.73 5.24
N PHE A 156 -24.62 2.92 6.15
CA PHE A 156 -25.20 1.63 6.53
C PHE A 156 -25.31 1.42 8.05
N GLY A 157 -25.27 2.48 8.85
CA GLY A 157 -25.49 2.41 10.31
C GLY A 157 -24.40 1.63 11.05
N ASP A 158 -23.14 1.96 10.76
CA ASP A 158 -21.91 1.42 11.39
C ASP A 158 -21.60 -0.06 11.09
N SER A 159 -22.31 -0.70 10.17
CA SER A 159 -22.04 -2.09 9.78
C SER A 159 -22.42 -2.37 8.34
N LEU A 160 -21.63 -3.18 7.63
CA LEU A 160 -21.97 -3.68 6.30
C LEU A 160 -22.82 -4.96 6.34
N ALA A 161 -23.33 -5.37 7.51
CA ALA A 161 -24.18 -6.54 7.63
C ALA A 161 -25.49 -6.38 6.85
N GLY A 162 -25.72 -7.25 5.87
CA GLY A 162 -26.86 -7.18 4.97
C GLY A 162 -26.59 -6.41 3.68
N THR A 163 -25.32 -6.12 3.35
CA THR A 163 -24.91 -5.52 2.05
C THR A 163 -24.08 -6.48 1.22
N ILE A 164 -24.10 -6.27 -0.10
CA ILE A 164 -23.23 -6.94 -1.06
C ILE A 164 -22.29 -5.92 -1.70
N THR A 165 -21.00 -6.16 -1.54
CA THR A 165 -19.93 -5.41 -2.22
C THR A 165 -19.48 -6.17 -3.47
N LEU A 166 -19.29 -5.48 -4.59
CA LEU A 166 -18.66 -5.98 -5.80
C LEU A 166 -17.29 -5.32 -5.98
N THR A 167 -16.25 -6.13 -6.18
CA THR A 167 -14.91 -5.63 -6.47
C THR A 167 -14.15 -6.56 -7.40
N ALA A 168 -13.01 -6.11 -7.94
CA ALA A 168 -12.14 -6.93 -8.76
C ALA A 168 -10.66 -6.72 -8.42
N GLY A 169 -9.86 -7.75 -8.74
CA GLY A 169 -8.43 -7.77 -8.49
C GLY A 169 -8.07 -8.33 -7.10
N LEU A 170 -7.35 -9.45 -7.07
CA LEU A 170 -6.87 -10.13 -5.87
C LEU A 170 -5.33 -10.17 -5.79
N GLY A 171 -4.66 -9.24 -6.44
CA GLY A 171 -3.21 -9.02 -6.33
C GLY A 171 -2.80 -8.55 -4.92
N GLY A 172 -1.55 -8.08 -4.77
CA GLY A 172 -1.00 -7.67 -3.47
C GLY A 172 -1.87 -6.67 -2.70
N MET A 173 -2.42 -5.67 -3.40
CA MET A 173 -3.30 -4.63 -2.84
C MET A 173 -4.75 -5.10 -2.75
N GLY A 174 -5.33 -5.50 -3.88
CA GLY A 174 -6.75 -5.91 -3.97
C GLY A 174 -7.08 -7.12 -3.11
N GLY A 175 -6.12 -7.99 -2.85
CA GLY A 175 -6.28 -9.16 -1.98
C GLY A 175 -6.66 -8.84 -0.53
N ALA A 176 -6.56 -7.57 -0.09
CA ALA A 176 -7.03 -7.15 1.24
C ALA A 176 -8.56 -6.94 1.29
N GLN A 177 -9.21 -6.66 0.17
CA GLN A 177 -10.62 -6.26 0.13
C GLN A 177 -11.58 -7.34 0.67
N PRO A 178 -11.42 -8.64 0.31
CA PRO A 178 -12.34 -9.67 0.82
C PRO A 178 -12.39 -9.69 2.35
N LEU A 179 -11.22 -9.73 3.00
CA LEU A 179 -11.15 -9.76 4.45
C LEU A 179 -11.62 -8.44 5.08
N ALA A 180 -11.28 -7.29 4.49
CA ALA A 180 -11.70 -5.98 5.01
C ALA A 180 -13.22 -5.81 5.01
N VAL A 181 -13.92 -6.23 3.95
CA VAL A 181 -15.39 -6.20 3.88
C VAL A 181 -16.01 -7.15 4.90
N SER A 182 -15.52 -8.39 4.97
CA SER A 182 -16.05 -9.38 5.93
C SER A 182 -15.78 -9.01 7.38
N MET A 183 -14.67 -8.35 7.70
CA MET A 183 -14.38 -7.78 9.03
C MET A 183 -15.32 -6.62 9.40
N ASN A 184 -15.90 -5.92 8.41
CA ASN A 184 -16.95 -4.92 8.60
C ASN A 184 -18.37 -5.52 8.57
N GLY A 185 -18.50 -6.85 8.51
CA GLY A 185 -19.77 -7.57 8.56
C GLY A 185 -20.44 -7.78 7.20
N GLY A 186 -19.86 -7.31 6.11
CA GLY A 186 -20.43 -7.37 4.77
C GLY A 186 -20.20 -8.68 4.01
N VAL A 187 -20.89 -8.81 2.90
CA VAL A 187 -20.64 -9.84 1.88
C VAL A 187 -19.91 -9.21 0.70
N VAL A 188 -18.94 -9.92 0.11
CA VAL A 188 -18.22 -9.40 -1.06
C VAL A 188 -18.03 -10.46 -2.14
N ILE A 189 -18.26 -10.07 -3.39
CA ILE A 189 -17.89 -10.82 -4.59
C ILE A 189 -16.61 -10.18 -5.14
N CYS A 190 -15.53 -10.96 -5.21
CA CYS A 190 -14.23 -10.54 -5.70
C CYS A 190 -13.93 -11.22 -7.03
N VAL A 191 -13.97 -10.47 -8.13
CA VAL A 191 -13.67 -10.98 -9.47
C VAL A 191 -12.16 -10.97 -9.71
N GLU A 192 -11.60 -12.09 -10.15
CA GLU A 192 -10.17 -12.22 -10.47
C GLU A 192 -9.98 -13.10 -11.71
N ALA A 193 -9.16 -12.63 -12.64
CA ALA A 193 -8.90 -13.33 -13.91
C ALA A 193 -7.81 -14.42 -13.77
N ASP A 194 -6.99 -14.36 -12.72
CA ASP A 194 -5.92 -15.32 -12.44
C ASP A 194 -6.31 -16.27 -11.31
N PRO A 195 -6.56 -17.56 -11.58
CA PRO A 195 -6.97 -18.52 -10.56
C PRO A 195 -5.93 -18.69 -9.44
N THR A 196 -4.63 -18.51 -9.74
CA THR A 196 -3.57 -18.66 -8.74
C THR A 196 -3.65 -17.59 -7.65
N ARG A 197 -4.15 -16.41 -7.98
CA ARG A 197 -4.39 -15.33 -7.01
C ARG A 197 -5.57 -15.67 -6.09
N ILE A 198 -6.64 -16.26 -6.63
CA ILE A 198 -7.78 -16.75 -5.83
C ILE A 198 -7.29 -17.80 -4.83
N GLU A 199 -6.56 -18.82 -5.31
CA GLU A 199 -6.00 -19.88 -4.46
C GLU A 199 -5.12 -19.32 -3.34
N ARG A 200 -4.24 -18.37 -3.67
CA ARG A 200 -3.37 -17.71 -2.71
C ARG A 200 -4.16 -16.98 -1.60
N ARG A 201 -5.29 -16.35 -1.94
CA ARG A 201 -6.13 -15.66 -0.93
C ARG A 201 -6.88 -16.63 -0.03
N ILE A 202 -7.32 -17.77 -0.54
CA ILE A 202 -7.85 -18.86 0.29
C ILE A 202 -6.78 -19.39 1.26
N GLN A 203 -5.58 -19.70 0.75
CA GLN A 203 -4.46 -20.20 1.58
C GLN A 203 -4.08 -19.24 2.71
N HIS A 204 -4.07 -17.94 2.45
CA HIS A 204 -3.77 -16.90 3.42
C HIS A 204 -4.99 -16.47 4.27
N ARG A 205 -6.15 -17.09 4.10
CA ARG A 205 -7.39 -16.79 4.85
C ARG A 205 -7.91 -15.36 4.67
N TYR A 206 -7.67 -14.78 3.48
CA TYR A 206 -8.25 -13.50 3.08
C TYR A 206 -9.56 -13.66 2.33
N LEU A 207 -9.80 -14.84 1.75
CA LEU A 207 -11.00 -15.21 1.00
C LEU A 207 -11.60 -16.48 1.61
N ASP A 208 -12.92 -16.54 1.76
CA ASP A 208 -13.60 -17.63 2.45
C ASP A 208 -13.95 -18.79 1.50
N VAL A 209 -14.52 -18.48 0.32
CA VAL A 209 -15.02 -19.49 -0.63
C VAL A 209 -14.75 -19.08 -2.08
N VAL A 210 -14.79 -20.05 -2.98
CA VAL A 210 -14.71 -19.83 -4.44
C VAL A 210 -16.03 -20.27 -5.06
N ALA A 211 -16.65 -19.41 -5.86
CA ALA A 211 -17.88 -19.72 -6.60
C ALA A 211 -17.57 -20.45 -7.90
N ALA A 212 -18.45 -21.36 -8.31
CA ALA A 212 -18.34 -22.11 -9.56
C ALA A 212 -18.61 -21.25 -10.81
N GLY A 213 -19.24 -20.09 -10.66
CA GLY A 213 -19.58 -19.13 -11.70
C GLY A 213 -20.45 -18.00 -11.17
N VAL A 214 -20.91 -17.11 -12.06
CA VAL A 214 -21.68 -15.91 -11.69
C VAL A 214 -22.98 -16.27 -10.95
N ASP A 215 -23.72 -17.27 -11.40
CA ASP A 215 -24.98 -17.68 -10.76
C ASP A 215 -24.75 -18.19 -9.33
N ASP A 216 -23.69 -18.98 -9.13
CA ASP A 216 -23.34 -19.49 -7.82
C ASP A 216 -22.83 -18.38 -6.89
N ALA A 217 -22.03 -17.43 -7.40
CA ALA A 217 -21.57 -16.28 -6.65
C ALA A 217 -22.74 -15.42 -6.17
N LEU A 218 -23.72 -15.14 -7.02
CA LEU A 218 -24.93 -14.39 -6.65
C LEU A 218 -25.78 -15.14 -5.62
N ARG A 219 -25.99 -16.44 -5.82
CA ARG A 219 -26.73 -17.26 -4.85
C ARG A 219 -26.08 -17.22 -3.47
N LEU A 220 -24.78 -17.49 -3.40
CA LEU A 220 -24.01 -17.45 -2.14
C LEU A 220 -24.06 -16.06 -1.49
N ALA A 221 -23.92 -14.99 -2.30
CA ALA A 221 -23.93 -13.62 -1.81
C ALA A 221 -25.31 -13.24 -1.23
N ILE A 222 -26.39 -13.55 -1.93
CA ILE A 222 -27.77 -13.25 -1.51
C ILE A 222 -28.11 -14.04 -0.22
N GLU A 223 -27.82 -15.33 -0.18
CA GLU A 223 -28.05 -16.18 1.01
C GLU A 223 -27.29 -15.64 2.24
N ALA A 224 -26.03 -15.24 2.08
CA ALA A 224 -25.21 -14.70 3.16
C ALA A 224 -25.69 -13.30 3.60
N ARG A 225 -26.06 -12.42 2.65
CA ARG A 225 -26.65 -11.10 2.91
C ARG A 225 -27.94 -11.22 3.73
N ASP A 226 -28.89 -12.06 3.28
CA ASP A 226 -30.19 -12.21 3.92
C ASP A 226 -30.07 -12.80 5.33
N ALA A 227 -29.07 -13.68 5.53
CA ALA A 227 -28.69 -14.19 6.85
C ALA A 227 -27.86 -13.18 7.69
N ARG A 228 -27.51 -12.00 7.16
CA ARG A 228 -26.59 -11.03 7.76
C ARG A 228 -25.26 -11.62 8.20
N ARG A 229 -24.78 -12.63 7.49
CA ARG A 229 -23.53 -13.37 7.76
C ARG A 229 -22.43 -12.84 6.83
N PRO A 230 -21.31 -12.36 7.36
CA PRO A 230 -20.19 -11.94 6.53
C PRO A 230 -19.65 -13.11 5.70
N LEU A 231 -19.33 -12.84 4.44
CA LEU A 231 -18.78 -13.85 3.52
C LEU A 231 -17.98 -13.17 2.39
N SER A 232 -16.81 -13.69 2.12
CA SER A 232 -16.02 -13.27 0.95
C SER A 232 -15.96 -14.39 -0.09
N ILE A 233 -16.32 -14.05 -1.34
CA ILE A 233 -16.54 -14.98 -2.45
C ILE A 233 -15.60 -14.62 -3.59
N GLY A 234 -14.67 -15.51 -3.94
CA GLY A 234 -13.84 -15.40 -5.14
C GLY A 234 -14.61 -15.89 -6.36
N LEU A 235 -14.58 -15.11 -7.44
CA LEU A 235 -15.18 -15.45 -8.71
C LEU A 235 -14.13 -15.37 -9.82
N LEU A 236 -13.81 -16.50 -10.44
CA LEU A 236 -12.92 -16.51 -11.61
C LEU A 236 -13.63 -15.87 -12.79
N GLY A 237 -13.05 -14.78 -13.32
CA GLY A 237 -13.62 -14.05 -14.44
C GLY A 237 -12.91 -12.74 -14.71
N ASN A 238 -13.26 -12.10 -15.82
CA ASN A 238 -12.77 -10.77 -16.16
C ASN A 238 -13.76 -9.70 -15.67
N ALA A 239 -13.26 -8.69 -15.00
CA ALA A 239 -14.09 -7.61 -14.44
C ALA A 239 -14.89 -6.86 -15.53
N ALA A 240 -14.28 -6.67 -16.71
CA ALA A 240 -14.95 -6.02 -17.84
C ALA A 240 -16.11 -6.84 -18.43
N ASP A 241 -16.15 -8.15 -18.15
CA ASP A 241 -17.25 -9.03 -18.57
C ASP A 241 -18.27 -9.23 -17.44
N VAL A 242 -17.79 -9.47 -16.22
CA VAL A 242 -18.64 -9.81 -15.06
C VAL A 242 -19.44 -8.60 -14.55
N PHE A 243 -18.83 -7.41 -14.48
CA PHE A 243 -19.55 -6.22 -13.97
C PHE A 243 -20.75 -5.86 -14.86
N PRO A 244 -20.62 -5.77 -16.21
CA PRO A 244 -21.77 -5.55 -17.09
C PRO A 244 -22.83 -6.66 -17.00
N ASP A 245 -22.43 -7.93 -16.87
CA ASP A 245 -23.36 -9.05 -16.71
C ASP A 245 -24.19 -8.92 -15.42
N LEU A 246 -23.54 -8.59 -14.28
CA LEU A 246 -24.24 -8.37 -13.01
C LEU A 246 -25.20 -7.18 -13.07
N VAL A 247 -24.83 -6.10 -13.74
CA VAL A 247 -25.72 -4.95 -13.98
C VAL A 247 -26.92 -5.35 -14.82
N ALA A 248 -26.70 -6.07 -15.94
CA ALA A 248 -27.76 -6.51 -16.82
C ALA A 248 -28.76 -7.47 -16.12
N ARG A 249 -28.31 -8.24 -15.15
CA ARG A 249 -29.15 -9.13 -14.31
C ARG A 249 -29.89 -8.39 -13.19
N GLY A 250 -29.62 -7.10 -12.98
CA GLY A 250 -30.19 -6.37 -11.84
C GLY A 250 -29.70 -6.92 -10.49
N ALA A 251 -28.45 -7.37 -10.41
CA ALA A 251 -27.88 -7.91 -9.18
C ALA A 251 -27.92 -6.87 -8.05
N PRO A 252 -28.30 -7.26 -6.81
CA PRO A 252 -28.49 -6.32 -5.70
C PRO A 252 -27.13 -5.93 -5.08
N ILE A 253 -26.37 -5.13 -5.83
CA ILE A 253 -25.06 -4.62 -5.40
C ILE A 253 -25.26 -3.30 -4.66
N ASP A 254 -24.82 -3.22 -3.42
CA ASP A 254 -24.91 -2.03 -2.58
C ASP A 254 -23.66 -1.16 -2.66
N ILE A 255 -22.49 -1.78 -2.86
CA ILE A 255 -21.19 -1.11 -2.93
C ILE A 255 -20.38 -1.66 -4.11
N ALA A 256 -19.72 -0.79 -4.88
CA ALA A 256 -18.81 -1.23 -5.96
C ALA A 256 -17.50 -0.46 -5.95
N THR A 257 -16.40 -1.19 -6.18
CA THR A 257 -15.06 -0.62 -6.33
C THR A 257 -14.18 -1.52 -7.20
N ASP A 258 -12.88 -1.18 -7.36
CA ASP A 258 -11.96 -1.94 -8.20
C ASP A 258 -10.51 -1.84 -7.75
N GLN A 259 -9.75 -2.93 -7.89
CA GLN A 259 -8.31 -3.02 -7.69
C GLN A 259 -7.61 -3.85 -8.78
N THR A 260 -8.18 -3.88 -9.98
CA THR A 260 -7.48 -4.44 -11.15
C THR A 260 -6.18 -3.66 -11.44
N PRO A 261 -5.19 -4.23 -12.14
CA PRO A 261 -3.92 -3.55 -12.41
C PRO A 261 -4.02 -2.50 -13.54
N ALA A 262 -5.06 -1.65 -13.51
CA ALA A 262 -5.34 -0.64 -14.54
C ALA A 262 -4.29 0.47 -14.64
N HIS A 263 -3.44 0.64 -13.63
CA HIS A 263 -2.35 1.61 -13.61
C HIS A 263 -1.28 1.37 -14.70
N ASP A 264 -1.19 0.15 -15.20
CA ASP A 264 -0.42 -0.21 -16.40
C ASP A 264 -1.34 -0.99 -17.35
N PRO A 265 -1.78 -0.40 -18.47
CA PRO A 265 -2.66 -1.06 -19.43
C PRO A 265 -2.14 -2.39 -19.98
N LEU A 266 -0.82 -2.64 -19.96
CA LEU A 266 -0.24 -3.93 -20.32
C LEU A 266 -0.47 -5.02 -19.25
N GLN A 267 -0.87 -4.65 -18.03
CA GLN A 267 -1.17 -5.60 -16.96
C GLN A 267 -2.68 -5.90 -16.82
N TYR A 268 -3.55 -5.04 -17.37
CA TYR A 268 -5.00 -5.25 -17.36
C TYR A 268 -5.38 -6.25 -18.46
N ILE A 269 -6.03 -7.36 -18.10
CA ILE A 269 -6.44 -8.39 -19.06
C ILE A 269 -7.66 -7.90 -19.85
N PRO A 270 -7.58 -7.79 -21.21
CA PRO A 270 -8.72 -7.41 -22.04
C PRO A 270 -9.89 -8.39 -21.95
N SER A 271 -11.12 -7.88 -22.08
CA SER A 271 -12.36 -8.64 -22.18
C SER A 271 -12.27 -9.75 -23.24
N GLY A 272 -12.82 -10.92 -22.92
CA GLY A 272 -12.87 -12.08 -23.81
C GLY A 272 -11.54 -12.82 -23.98
N LEU A 273 -10.47 -12.47 -23.23
CA LEU A 273 -9.20 -13.18 -23.24
C LEU A 273 -8.98 -13.97 -21.96
N SER A 274 -8.43 -15.18 -22.10
CA SER A 274 -7.82 -15.89 -21.00
C SER A 274 -6.48 -15.23 -20.59
N ALA A 275 -5.98 -15.55 -19.40
CA ALA A 275 -4.65 -15.08 -18.97
C ALA A 275 -3.53 -15.54 -19.93
N GLY A 276 -3.65 -16.74 -20.53
CA GLY A 276 -2.73 -17.28 -21.53
C GLY A 276 -2.76 -16.48 -22.84
N ASP A 277 -3.95 -16.32 -23.43
CA ASP A 277 -4.13 -15.55 -24.68
C ASP A 277 -3.70 -14.09 -24.50
N ALA A 278 -3.96 -13.52 -23.33
CA ALA A 278 -3.52 -12.17 -22.97
C ALA A 278 -1.99 -12.07 -22.90
N ALA A 279 -1.30 -13.10 -22.39
CA ALA A 279 0.16 -13.13 -22.33
C ALA A 279 0.78 -13.21 -23.74
N GLU A 280 0.21 -14.02 -24.63
CA GLU A 280 0.65 -14.13 -26.04
C GLU A 280 0.44 -12.80 -26.78
N LEU A 281 -0.79 -12.24 -26.75
CA LEU A 281 -1.08 -10.98 -27.42
C LEU A 281 -0.20 -9.82 -26.93
N ARG A 282 0.13 -9.81 -25.66
CA ARG A 282 1.01 -8.78 -25.06
C ARG A 282 2.42 -8.80 -25.65
N LEU A 283 2.92 -9.98 -26.02
CA LEU A 283 4.23 -10.15 -26.65
C LEU A 283 4.18 -9.86 -28.15
N ASP A 284 3.13 -10.30 -28.84
CA ASP A 284 3.02 -10.24 -30.30
C ASP A 284 2.56 -8.85 -30.77
N ASP A 285 1.61 -8.22 -30.08
CA ASP A 285 1.07 -6.89 -30.42
C ASP A 285 0.78 -6.07 -29.15
N PRO A 286 1.80 -5.49 -28.50
CA PRO A 286 1.63 -4.66 -27.29
C PRO A 286 0.70 -3.46 -27.51
N ALA A 287 0.72 -2.84 -28.69
CA ALA A 287 -0.12 -1.68 -29.00
C ALA A 287 -1.59 -2.07 -29.14
N GLY A 288 -1.88 -3.12 -29.86
CA GLY A 288 -3.23 -3.69 -29.96
C GLY A 288 -3.73 -4.19 -28.60
N TYR A 289 -2.86 -4.78 -27.79
CA TYR A 289 -3.18 -5.16 -26.42
C TYR A 289 -3.65 -3.96 -25.60
N VAL A 290 -2.88 -2.88 -25.55
CA VAL A 290 -3.21 -1.65 -24.80
C VAL A 290 -4.54 -1.06 -25.27
N SER A 291 -4.78 -1.03 -26.60
CA SER A 291 -6.06 -0.55 -27.15
C SER A 291 -7.24 -1.38 -26.65
N ARG A 292 -7.14 -2.71 -26.68
CA ARG A 292 -8.18 -3.62 -26.18
C ARG A 292 -8.36 -3.52 -24.67
N ALA A 293 -7.27 -3.39 -23.92
CA ALA A 293 -7.31 -3.21 -22.46
C ALA A 293 -8.09 -1.93 -22.09
N ARG A 294 -7.79 -0.81 -22.75
CA ARG A 294 -8.51 0.45 -22.52
C ARG A 294 -9.99 0.37 -22.88
N ALA A 295 -10.34 -0.29 -23.98
CA ALA A 295 -11.75 -0.53 -24.33
C ALA A 295 -12.46 -1.34 -23.25
N SER A 296 -11.80 -2.35 -22.69
CA SER A 296 -12.32 -3.16 -21.58
C SER A 296 -12.45 -2.37 -20.27
N MET A 297 -11.51 -1.50 -19.97
CA MET A 297 -11.61 -0.58 -18.83
C MET A 297 -12.82 0.36 -18.98
N VAL A 298 -13.11 0.84 -20.18
CA VAL A 298 -14.33 1.62 -20.46
C VAL A 298 -15.59 0.80 -20.14
N GLN A 299 -15.65 -0.46 -20.57
CA GLN A 299 -16.81 -1.33 -20.28
C GLN A 299 -17.01 -1.51 -18.77
N GLN A 300 -15.93 -1.75 -18.02
CA GLN A 300 -16.00 -1.90 -16.56
C GLN A 300 -16.46 -0.61 -15.89
N VAL A 301 -15.90 0.55 -16.27
CA VAL A 301 -16.28 1.85 -15.70
C VAL A 301 -17.74 2.21 -16.04
N GLN A 302 -18.21 1.89 -17.25
CA GLN A 302 -19.63 2.05 -17.62
C GLN A 302 -20.55 1.24 -16.70
N ALA A 303 -20.18 0.00 -16.39
CA ALA A 303 -20.94 -0.81 -15.43
C ALA A 303 -20.91 -0.22 -14.01
N MET A 304 -19.77 0.28 -13.56
CA MET A 304 -19.67 0.97 -12.26
C MET A 304 -20.53 2.22 -12.21
N VAL A 305 -20.55 3.04 -13.27
CA VAL A 305 -21.44 4.21 -13.37
C VAL A 305 -22.92 3.79 -13.41
N ALA A 306 -23.25 2.69 -14.07
CA ALA A 306 -24.63 2.18 -14.04
C ALA A 306 -25.05 1.70 -12.63
N LEU A 307 -24.16 1.12 -11.86
CA LEU A 307 -24.41 0.81 -10.44
C LEU A 307 -24.61 2.09 -9.61
N LEU A 308 -23.79 3.13 -9.83
CA LEU A 308 -23.99 4.43 -9.21
C LEU A 308 -25.36 5.03 -9.53
N ASP A 309 -25.74 5.05 -10.82
CA ASP A 309 -27.04 5.53 -11.28
C ASP A 309 -28.20 4.69 -10.66
N GLY A 310 -27.96 3.42 -10.34
CA GLY A 310 -28.86 2.52 -9.62
C GLY A 310 -28.91 2.73 -8.12
N GLY A 311 -28.10 3.63 -7.56
CA GLY A 311 -28.07 3.98 -6.12
C GLY A 311 -27.04 3.24 -5.28
N ALA A 312 -26.16 2.43 -5.88
CA ALA A 312 -25.07 1.82 -5.16
C ALA A 312 -24.01 2.88 -4.75
N GLU A 313 -23.31 2.63 -3.65
CA GLU A 313 -22.13 3.41 -3.27
C GLU A 313 -20.95 2.97 -4.14
N VAL A 314 -20.43 3.87 -4.98
CA VAL A 314 -19.35 3.55 -5.93
C VAL A 314 -18.17 4.47 -5.69
N PHE A 315 -16.97 3.90 -5.63
CA PHE A 315 -15.74 4.68 -5.46
C PHE A 315 -14.54 4.02 -6.16
N ASP A 316 -13.58 4.86 -6.57
CA ASP A 316 -12.29 4.42 -7.09
C ASP A 316 -11.32 4.16 -5.93
N TYR A 317 -10.74 2.98 -5.88
CA TYR A 317 -9.70 2.67 -4.89
C TYR A 317 -8.28 3.11 -5.33
N GLY A 318 -8.17 3.83 -6.45
CA GLY A 318 -6.93 4.50 -6.85
C GLY A 318 -5.97 3.64 -7.64
N ASN A 319 -6.45 2.94 -8.65
CA ASN A 319 -5.63 2.17 -9.59
C ASN A 319 -5.56 2.78 -11.00
N SER A 320 -6.05 4.01 -11.19
CA SER A 320 -6.15 4.73 -12.47
C SER A 320 -7.16 4.19 -13.48
N LEU A 321 -8.07 3.31 -13.07
CA LEU A 321 -9.13 2.78 -13.96
C LEU A 321 -9.96 3.90 -14.59
N ARG A 322 -10.40 4.89 -13.79
CA ARG A 322 -11.13 6.08 -14.27
C ARG A 322 -10.32 6.89 -15.28
N ALA A 323 -9.03 7.11 -14.98
CA ALA A 323 -8.14 7.92 -15.83
C ALA A 323 -7.90 7.25 -17.19
N GLU A 324 -7.72 5.93 -17.24
CA GLU A 324 -7.58 5.20 -18.50
C GLU A 324 -8.88 5.17 -19.30
N ALA A 325 -10.03 4.98 -18.64
CA ALA A 325 -11.34 5.02 -19.30
C ALA A 325 -11.63 6.43 -19.89
N ARG A 326 -11.30 7.50 -19.16
CA ARG A 326 -11.42 8.88 -19.67
C ARG A 326 -10.50 9.14 -20.85
N ALA A 327 -9.25 8.69 -20.78
CA ALA A 327 -8.30 8.81 -21.89
C ALA A 327 -8.76 8.04 -23.14
N ALA A 328 -9.57 6.99 -22.95
CA ALA A 328 -10.22 6.24 -24.03
C ALA A 328 -11.57 6.85 -24.50
N GLY A 329 -11.96 8.03 -24.01
CA GLY A 329 -13.12 8.81 -24.46
C GLY A 329 -14.40 8.64 -23.64
N TYR A 330 -14.35 8.01 -22.47
CA TYR A 330 -15.54 7.89 -21.61
C TYR A 330 -15.63 9.06 -20.63
N GLU A 331 -16.43 10.09 -20.96
CA GLU A 331 -16.52 11.36 -20.21
C GLU A 331 -17.02 11.19 -18.76
N ARG A 332 -17.94 10.22 -18.52
CA ARG A 332 -18.52 9.96 -17.18
C ARG A 332 -17.61 9.18 -16.24
N ALA A 333 -16.35 8.91 -16.62
CA ALA A 333 -15.43 8.08 -15.83
C ALA A 333 -15.16 8.62 -14.41
N PHE A 334 -15.35 9.93 -14.17
CA PHE A 334 -15.17 10.57 -12.87
C PHE A 334 -16.48 10.97 -12.18
N ASP A 335 -17.62 10.40 -12.58
CA ASP A 335 -18.90 10.65 -11.93
C ASP A 335 -18.94 10.08 -10.48
N TYR A 336 -18.10 9.11 -10.16
CA TYR A 336 -17.89 8.63 -8.79
C TYR A 336 -16.53 9.05 -8.25
N PRO A 337 -16.42 9.33 -6.93
CA PRO A 337 -15.20 9.87 -6.32
C PRO A 337 -14.13 8.81 -6.11
N GLY A 338 -12.89 9.27 -5.84
CA GLY A 338 -11.87 8.45 -5.22
C GLY A 338 -12.14 8.21 -3.73
N PHE A 339 -11.61 7.13 -3.17
CA PHE A 339 -11.82 6.77 -1.77
C PHE A 339 -11.22 7.79 -0.79
N VAL A 340 -10.14 8.47 -1.17
CA VAL A 340 -9.49 9.45 -0.29
C VAL A 340 -10.36 10.67 -0.07
N PRO A 341 -10.81 11.42 -1.12
CA PRO A 341 -11.71 12.55 -0.89
C PRO A 341 -13.04 12.16 -0.25
N ALA A 342 -13.55 10.96 -0.52
CA ALA A 342 -14.84 10.52 0.00
C ALA A 342 -14.79 10.07 1.48
N TYR A 343 -13.73 9.38 1.92
CA TYR A 343 -13.72 8.70 3.23
C TYR A 343 -12.49 8.95 4.08
N ILE A 344 -11.31 9.22 3.47
CA ILE A 344 -10.03 9.21 4.19
C ILE A 344 -9.49 10.62 4.47
N ARG A 345 -9.87 11.62 3.67
CA ARG A 345 -9.36 13.00 3.81
C ARG A 345 -9.41 13.57 5.23
N PRO A 346 -10.47 13.39 6.02
CA PRO A 346 -10.50 13.88 7.40
C PRO A 346 -9.39 13.28 8.27
N LEU A 347 -9.06 12.00 8.09
CA LEU A 347 -7.97 11.33 8.80
C LEU A 347 -6.61 11.87 8.37
N PHE A 348 -6.42 12.11 7.07
CA PHE A 348 -5.19 12.70 6.55
C PHE A 348 -4.95 14.12 7.07
N ALA A 349 -6.00 14.92 7.26
CA ALA A 349 -5.91 16.24 7.88
C ALA A 349 -5.40 16.20 9.33
N GLU A 350 -5.60 15.09 10.03
CA GLU A 350 -5.05 14.83 11.37
C GLU A 350 -3.61 14.27 11.36
N GLY A 351 -2.97 14.15 10.18
CA GLY A 351 -1.72 13.41 10.05
C GLY A 351 -1.88 11.92 10.34
N ARG A 352 -3.13 11.41 10.38
CA ARG A 352 -3.42 10.01 10.63
C ARG A 352 -3.26 9.21 9.34
N GLY A 353 -2.54 8.11 9.44
CA GLY A 353 -2.27 7.24 8.30
C GLY A 353 -1.57 5.95 8.70
N PRO A 354 -1.17 5.15 7.71
CA PRO A 354 -0.64 3.80 7.91
C PRO A 354 0.69 3.82 8.67
N PHE A 355 0.69 3.19 9.83
CA PHE A 355 1.85 2.92 10.66
C PHE A 355 2.05 1.40 10.74
N ARG A 356 3.16 0.91 10.21
CA ARG A 356 3.44 -0.52 10.10
C ARG A 356 4.74 -0.90 10.77
N TRP A 357 4.80 -2.14 11.27
CA TRP A 357 6.02 -2.67 11.85
C TRP A 357 6.20 -4.16 11.58
N ALA A 358 7.44 -4.61 11.63
CA ALA A 358 7.82 -6.00 11.46
C ALA A 358 8.81 -6.41 12.55
N ALA A 359 8.66 -7.64 13.07
CA ALA A 359 9.55 -8.21 14.07
C ALA A 359 10.72 -8.94 13.38
N LEU A 360 11.94 -8.44 13.56
CA LEU A 360 13.15 -9.05 12.98
C LEU A 360 13.51 -10.39 13.63
N SER A 361 12.92 -10.70 14.77
CA SER A 361 13.04 -12.04 15.39
C SER A 361 12.43 -13.15 14.52
N GLY A 362 11.39 -12.83 13.74
CA GLY A 362 10.56 -13.80 13.08
C GLY A 362 9.61 -14.55 14.03
N ASP A 363 9.50 -14.11 15.30
CA ASP A 363 8.61 -14.68 16.29
C ASP A 363 7.27 -13.93 16.34
N PRO A 364 6.13 -14.57 16.07
CA PRO A 364 4.80 -13.99 16.26
C PRO A 364 4.51 -13.43 17.66
N ALA A 365 5.17 -13.96 18.70
CA ALA A 365 5.01 -13.48 20.07
C ALA A 365 5.49 -12.04 20.24
N ASP A 366 6.49 -11.59 19.47
CA ASP A 366 6.96 -10.21 19.49
C ASP A 366 5.93 -9.24 18.89
N ILE A 367 5.17 -9.68 17.87
CA ILE A 367 4.04 -8.89 17.38
C ILE A 367 2.90 -8.86 18.40
N ALA A 368 2.59 -9.97 19.06
CA ALA A 368 1.59 -9.97 20.12
C ALA A 368 1.96 -9.03 21.28
N ALA A 369 3.24 -8.95 21.64
CA ALA A 369 3.73 -8.00 22.65
C ALA A 369 3.60 -6.53 22.21
N THR A 370 3.90 -6.23 20.94
CA THR A 370 3.73 -4.88 20.39
C THR A 370 2.25 -4.52 20.19
N ASP A 371 1.39 -5.46 19.78
CA ASP A 371 -0.07 -5.28 19.69
C ASP A 371 -0.65 -4.93 21.07
N ALA A 372 -0.26 -5.66 22.12
CA ALA A 372 -0.67 -5.35 23.49
C ALA A 372 -0.21 -3.98 23.96
N ALA A 373 1.00 -3.56 23.57
CA ALA A 373 1.52 -2.23 23.91
C ALA A 373 0.74 -1.11 23.20
N VAL A 374 0.33 -1.29 21.95
CA VAL A 374 -0.53 -0.33 21.23
C VAL A 374 -1.91 -0.24 21.89
N ILE A 375 -2.52 -1.37 22.25
CA ILE A 375 -3.82 -1.41 22.92
C ILE A 375 -3.76 -0.68 24.29
N ASP A 376 -2.70 -0.91 25.06
CA ASP A 376 -2.50 -0.26 26.36
C ASP A 376 -2.29 1.26 26.22
N GLU A 377 -1.42 1.66 25.27
CA GLU A 377 -1.06 3.06 25.04
C GLU A 377 -2.25 3.90 24.54
N PHE A 378 -3.14 3.29 23.73
CA PHE A 378 -4.26 3.98 23.08
C PHE A 378 -5.62 3.40 23.49
N LYS A 379 -5.74 2.95 24.74
CA LYS A 379 -6.96 2.28 25.27
C LYS A 379 -8.25 3.08 25.11
N ASP A 380 -8.13 4.41 25.05
CA ASP A 380 -9.27 5.31 24.91
C ASP A 380 -9.73 5.45 23.44
N ASN A 381 -8.95 4.95 22.47
CA ASN A 381 -9.32 4.88 21.07
C ASN A 381 -10.02 3.54 20.76
N ALA A 382 -11.34 3.50 20.98
CA ALA A 382 -12.13 2.27 20.82
C ALA A 382 -12.02 1.65 19.41
N ALA A 383 -11.93 2.47 18.35
CA ALA A 383 -11.79 1.99 16.97
C ALA A 383 -10.44 1.29 16.76
N LEU A 384 -9.35 1.90 17.22
CA LEU A 384 -8.01 1.31 17.15
C LEU A 384 -7.92 0.02 17.96
N VAL A 385 -8.45 0.01 19.21
CA VAL A 385 -8.45 -1.19 20.07
C VAL A 385 -9.25 -2.32 19.41
N ARG A 386 -10.40 -2.01 18.82
CA ARG A 386 -11.21 -2.99 18.06
C ARG A 386 -10.41 -3.57 16.90
N TRP A 387 -9.77 -2.70 16.08
CA TRP A 387 -8.92 -3.13 14.98
C TRP A 387 -7.79 -4.05 15.47
N MET A 388 -7.03 -3.64 16.49
CA MET A 388 -5.88 -4.39 16.98
C MET A 388 -6.26 -5.79 17.47
N ARG A 389 -7.40 -5.94 18.15
CA ARG A 389 -7.94 -7.24 18.59
C ARG A 389 -8.32 -8.10 17.40
N MET A 390 -9.11 -7.58 16.47
CA MET A 390 -9.50 -8.32 15.26
C MET A 390 -8.28 -8.72 14.41
N ALA A 391 -7.30 -7.83 14.27
CA ALA A 391 -6.09 -8.12 13.52
C ALA A 391 -5.27 -9.26 14.17
N GLY A 392 -5.18 -9.29 15.51
CA GLY A 392 -4.56 -10.38 16.25
C GLY A 392 -5.20 -11.75 16.01
N GLU A 393 -6.52 -11.79 15.83
CA GLU A 393 -7.28 -13.02 15.61
C GLU A 393 -7.37 -13.46 14.14
N ARG A 394 -7.53 -12.48 13.21
CA ARG A 394 -7.93 -12.73 11.83
C ARG A 394 -6.77 -12.66 10.83
N VAL A 395 -5.73 -11.88 11.10
CA VAL A 395 -4.66 -11.60 10.12
C VAL A 395 -3.53 -12.61 10.24
N ALA A 396 -3.39 -13.46 9.22
CA ALA A 396 -2.27 -14.39 9.12
C ALA A 396 -1.00 -13.65 8.66
N PHE A 397 0.14 -13.98 9.25
CA PHE A 397 1.43 -13.43 8.86
C PHE A 397 1.92 -13.98 7.51
N GLN A 398 2.66 -13.15 6.79
CA GLN A 398 3.34 -13.47 5.54
C GLN A 398 4.80 -13.06 5.68
N GLY A 399 5.74 -14.00 5.53
CA GLY A 399 7.17 -13.75 5.74
C GLY A 399 7.51 -13.41 7.20
N LEU A 400 8.18 -12.28 7.45
CA LEU A 400 8.38 -11.79 8.81
C LEU A 400 7.04 -11.37 9.43
N PRO A 401 6.78 -11.77 10.70
CA PRO A 401 5.59 -11.31 11.39
C PRO A 401 5.53 -9.78 11.42
N ALA A 402 4.38 -9.23 11.06
CA ALA A 402 4.22 -7.80 10.90
C ALA A 402 2.79 -7.37 11.23
N ARG A 403 2.61 -6.09 11.53
CA ARG A 403 1.31 -5.48 11.83
C ARG A 403 1.23 -4.09 11.22
N ILE A 404 0.01 -3.63 11.02
CA ILE A 404 -0.32 -2.26 10.65
C ILE A 404 -1.41 -1.73 11.57
N CYS A 405 -1.33 -0.45 11.91
CA CYS A 405 -2.44 0.33 12.43
C CYS A 405 -2.35 1.77 11.93
N TRP A 406 -3.44 2.54 12.07
CA TRP A 406 -3.45 3.94 11.68
C TRP A 406 -3.28 4.82 12.92
N LEU A 407 -2.20 5.60 12.92
CA LEU A 407 -1.86 6.54 13.99
C LEU A 407 -1.67 7.94 13.41
N GLY A 408 -2.08 8.94 14.19
CA GLY A 408 -1.97 10.35 13.86
C GLY A 408 -0.67 11.00 14.33
N TYR A 409 -0.60 12.32 14.15
CA TYR A 409 0.47 13.14 14.70
C TYR A 409 0.47 13.08 16.23
N GLY A 410 1.66 12.87 16.85
CA GLY A 410 1.81 12.70 18.30
C GLY A 410 1.34 11.35 18.85
N GLU A 411 1.06 10.38 17.98
CA GLU A 411 0.73 9.00 18.36
C GLU A 411 1.82 8.02 17.91
N ARG A 412 2.45 8.27 16.73
CA ARG A 412 3.46 7.36 16.15
C ARG A 412 4.76 7.31 16.96
N ASP A 413 5.21 8.45 17.44
CA ASP A 413 6.39 8.58 18.31
C ASP A 413 6.19 7.82 19.62
N ARG A 414 5.02 7.95 20.25
CA ARG A 414 4.66 7.21 21.47
C ARG A 414 4.70 5.69 21.23
N ALA A 415 4.07 5.21 20.16
CA ALA A 415 4.12 3.79 19.79
C ALA A 415 5.55 3.32 19.53
N GLY A 416 6.34 4.07 18.77
CA GLY A 416 7.74 3.76 18.48
C GLY A 416 8.62 3.71 19.74
N LEU A 417 8.46 4.65 20.66
CA LEU A 417 9.16 4.65 21.94
C LEU A 417 8.76 3.46 22.84
N ARG A 418 7.47 3.09 22.84
CA ARG A 418 7.01 1.86 23.53
C ARG A 418 7.66 0.61 22.94
N PHE A 419 7.74 0.49 21.62
CA PHE A 419 8.41 -0.65 20.99
C PHE A 419 9.90 -0.68 21.32
N ASN A 420 10.58 0.47 21.29
CA ASN A 420 11.98 0.56 21.69
C ASN A 420 12.20 0.11 23.15
N HIS A 421 11.30 0.50 24.06
CA HIS A 421 11.33 0.05 25.45
C HIS A 421 11.11 -1.47 25.59
N LEU A 422 10.22 -2.06 24.80
CA LEU A 422 10.01 -3.52 24.80
C LEU A 422 11.28 -4.28 24.37
N VAL A 423 12.00 -3.77 23.38
CA VAL A 423 13.29 -4.33 22.96
C VAL A 423 14.34 -4.14 24.05
N ALA A 424 14.48 -2.93 24.61
CA ALA A 424 15.45 -2.64 25.68
C ALA A 424 15.24 -3.51 26.93
N SER A 425 14.00 -3.83 27.26
CA SER A 425 13.66 -4.66 28.43
C SER A 425 13.69 -6.17 28.14
N GLY A 426 13.99 -6.60 26.92
CA GLY A 426 14.01 -8.01 26.51
C GLY A 426 12.62 -8.68 26.42
N ARG A 427 11.54 -7.89 26.46
CA ARG A 427 10.17 -8.39 26.25
C ARG A 427 9.88 -8.69 24.78
N VAL A 428 10.63 -8.09 23.89
CA VAL A 428 10.70 -8.36 22.46
C VAL A 428 12.13 -8.84 22.18
N SER A 429 12.25 -9.94 21.46
CA SER A 429 13.50 -10.73 21.39
C SER A 429 14.52 -10.21 20.36
N ALA A 430 14.09 -9.32 19.44
CA ALA A 430 14.95 -8.65 18.44
C ALA A 430 14.33 -7.32 18.03
N PRO A 431 15.07 -6.42 17.36
CA PRO A 431 14.56 -5.11 16.95
C PRO A 431 13.27 -5.18 16.12
N ILE A 432 12.49 -4.10 16.24
CA ILE A 432 11.29 -3.83 15.46
C ILE A 432 11.61 -2.81 14.38
N VAL A 433 11.34 -3.15 13.13
CA VAL A 433 11.38 -2.22 12.00
C VAL A 433 10.05 -1.49 11.95
N ILE A 434 10.09 -0.17 11.87
CA ILE A 434 8.92 0.70 11.83
C ILE A 434 8.98 1.51 10.54
N GLY A 435 7.90 1.45 9.77
CA GLY A 435 7.73 2.25 8.57
C GLY A 435 6.27 2.62 8.37
N ARG A 436 5.96 3.08 7.18
CA ARG A 436 4.60 3.37 6.77
C ARG A 436 4.37 3.10 5.30
N ASP A 437 3.12 3.11 4.88
CA ASP A 437 2.80 3.12 3.47
C ASP A 437 3.20 4.46 2.83
N HIS A 438 3.56 4.44 1.55
CA HIS A 438 3.83 5.66 0.79
C HIS A 438 2.56 6.47 0.47
N LEU A 439 1.38 5.94 0.80
CA LEU A 439 0.09 6.63 0.73
C LEU A 439 -0.14 7.66 1.85
N ASP A 440 0.81 7.87 2.73
CA ASP A 440 0.66 8.70 3.92
C ASP A 440 0.46 10.18 3.57
N SER A 441 -0.26 10.90 4.42
CA SER A 441 -0.86 12.21 4.15
C SER A 441 0.12 13.31 3.70
N GLY A 442 1.38 13.29 4.17
CA GLY A 442 2.42 14.27 3.82
C GLY A 442 3.41 13.80 2.76
N SER A 443 3.33 12.55 2.31
CA SER A 443 4.42 11.90 1.57
C SER A 443 4.12 11.62 0.11
N VAL A 444 3.02 12.10 -0.42
CA VAL A 444 2.56 11.74 -1.77
C VAL A 444 1.97 12.94 -2.51
N ALA A 445 2.16 12.99 -3.81
CA ALA A 445 1.38 13.78 -4.75
C ALA A 445 0.85 12.82 -5.82
N SER A 446 -0.47 12.65 -5.87
CA SER A 446 -1.17 11.69 -6.72
C SER A 446 -2.59 12.20 -7.00
N PRO A 447 -2.79 13.01 -8.05
CA PRO A 447 -4.06 13.68 -8.34
C PRO A 447 -5.25 12.74 -8.58
N TYR A 448 -4.98 11.48 -8.92
CA TYR A 448 -6.03 10.47 -9.14
C TYR A 448 -6.23 9.55 -7.93
N ARG A 449 -5.60 9.84 -6.76
CA ARG A 449 -5.76 9.01 -5.56
C ARG A 449 -5.64 9.80 -4.26
N GLU A 450 -4.42 9.92 -3.70
CA GLU A 450 -4.25 10.48 -2.35
C GLU A 450 -4.46 11.98 -2.29
N THR A 451 -4.15 12.68 -3.34
CA THR A 451 -4.31 14.14 -3.42
C THR A 451 -5.42 14.59 -4.36
N GLU A 452 -6.29 13.67 -4.75
CA GLU A 452 -7.50 14.00 -5.52
C GLU A 452 -8.37 15.00 -4.75
N ALA A 453 -8.79 16.06 -5.43
CA ALA A 453 -9.67 17.10 -4.92
C ALA A 453 -9.17 17.74 -3.61
N MET A 454 -7.92 18.17 -3.59
CA MET A 454 -7.42 19.04 -2.50
C MET A 454 -8.21 20.34 -2.48
N LEU A 455 -8.49 20.85 -1.28
CA LEU A 455 -9.39 22.01 -1.08
C LEU A 455 -8.93 23.27 -1.84
N ASP A 456 -7.64 23.45 -2.01
CA ASP A 456 -7.00 24.58 -2.72
C ASP A 456 -6.63 24.28 -4.18
N GLY A 457 -6.88 23.04 -4.66
CA GLY A 457 -6.49 22.58 -5.99
C GLY A 457 -5.02 22.19 -6.14
N SER A 458 -4.29 21.99 -5.05
CA SER A 458 -2.85 21.63 -5.05
C SER A 458 -2.59 20.14 -5.32
N ASP A 459 -3.50 19.44 -5.97
CA ASP A 459 -3.48 17.99 -6.20
C ASP A 459 -2.15 17.47 -6.77
N ALA A 460 -1.56 18.22 -7.70
CA ALA A 460 -0.37 17.83 -8.45
C ALA A 460 0.95 18.41 -7.91
N ILE A 461 0.93 19.09 -6.75
CA ILE A 461 2.14 19.69 -6.18
C ILE A 461 3.03 18.63 -5.56
N ALA A 462 4.15 18.32 -6.21
CA ALA A 462 5.09 17.29 -5.80
C ALA A 462 6.18 17.75 -4.83
N ASP A 463 6.21 19.01 -4.44
CA ASP A 463 7.15 19.53 -3.42
C ASP A 463 6.97 18.81 -2.09
N TRP A 464 5.73 18.47 -1.71
CA TRP A 464 5.40 17.82 -0.45
C TRP A 464 6.10 16.48 -0.21
N PRO A 465 6.04 15.49 -1.11
CA PRO A 465 6.77 14.24 -0.93
C PRO A 465 8.29 14.44 -0.94
N ILE A 466 8.81 15.41 -1.68
CA ILE A 466 10.25 15.74 -1.67
C ILE A 466 10.66 16.33 -0.32
N LEU A 467 9.91 17.32 0.19
CA LEU A 467 10.15 17.91 1.53
C LEU A 467 10.01 16.85 2.63
N ASN A 468 9.03 15.95 2.52
CA ASN A 468 8.88 14.84 3.45
C ASN A 468 10.13 13.94 3.47
N ALA A 469 10.65 13.54 2.30
CA ALA A 469 11.86 12.73 2.21
C ALA A 469 13.08 13.43 2.80
N LEU A 470 13.28 14.73 2.48
CA LEU A 470 14.38 15.54 3.00
C LEU A 470 14.30 15.69 4.53
N LEU A 471 13.10 15.96 5.05
CA LEU A 471 12.87 16.08 6.49
C LEU A 471 13.13 14.74 7.22
N ASN A 472 12.67 13.63 6.68
CA ASN A 472 12.92 12.30 7.25
C ASN A 472 14.42 11.94 7.25
N ALA A 473 15.16 12.30 6.19
CA ALA A 473 16.60 12.12 6.15
C ALA A 473 17.30 12.98 7.23
N SER A 474 16.90 14.25 7.36
CA SER A 474 17.42 15.17 8.38
C SER A 474 17.05 14.77 9.81
N SER A 475 15.91 14.09 10.00
CA SER A 475 15.44 13.59 11.30
C SER A 475 16.19 12.34 11.78
N GLY A 476 16.89 11.65 10.88
CA GLY A 476 17.68 10.46 11.21
C GLY A 476 16.94 9.14 10.98
N ALA A 477 16.06 9.05 10.00
CA ALA A 477 15.47 7.79 9.55
C ALA A 477 16.57 6.78 9.16
N ALA A 478 16.33 5.48 9.36
CA ALA A 478 17.28 4.43 9.02
C ALA A 478 17.50 4.33 7.50
N TRP A 479 16.42 4.45 6.72
CA TRP A 479 16.50 4.69 5.27
C TRP A 479 15.30 5.50 4.77
N VAL A 480 15.51 6.21 3.65
CA VAL A 480 14.52 7.08 3.02
C VAL A 480 14.50 6.80 1.52
N SER A 481 13.33 6.93 0.92
CA SER A 481 13.13 6.66 -0.49
C SER A 481 12.19 7.67 -1.15
N VAL A 482 12.44 7.95 -2.44
CA VAL A 482 11.55 8.73 -3.30
C VAL A 482 11.24 7.91 -4.55
N HIS A 483 9.98 7.87 -4.96
CA HIS A 483 9.51 7.05 -6.06
C HIS A 483 8.59 7.82 -6.98
N HIS A 484 8.51 7.36 -8.22
CA HIS A 484 7.61 7.86 -9.23
C HIS A 484 6.67 6.75 -9.72
N GLY A 485 5.42 7.08 -9.95
CA GLY A 485 4.44 6.23 -10.63
C GLY A 485 3.77 5.15 -9.80
N GLY A 486 4.12 4.98 -8.54
CA GLY A 486 3.56 3.91 -7.70
C GLY A 486 2.06 3.99 -7.52
N GLY A 487 1.40 2.85 -7.71
CA GLY A 487 -0.04 2.67 -7.52
C GLY A 487 -0.94 3.18 -8.64
N VAL A 488 -0.59 4.29 -9.29
CA VAL A 488 -1.41 4.95 -10.32
C VAL A 488 -0.72 5.04 -11.69
N GLY A 489 0.53 4.61 -11.79
CA GLY A 489 1.29 4.56 -13.04
C GLY A 489 2.27 5.72 -13.24
N ILE A 490 3.21 5.52 -14.16
CA ILE A 490 4.24 6.48 -14.52
C ILE A 490 3.60 7.79 -15.00
N GLY A 491 4.13 8.93 -14.54
CA GLY A 491 3.62 10.28 -14.82
C GLY A 491 2.49 10.77 -13.91
N ARG A 492 2.01 9.93 -12.97
CA ARG A 492 0.79 10.21 -12.20
C ARG A 492 0.97 10.32 -10.69
N SER A 493 2.15 10.01 -10.17
CA SER A 493 2.44 10.20 -8.75
C SER A 493 3.92 10.34 -8.44
N ILE A 494 4.22 11.10 -7.39
CA ILE A 494 5.51 11.09 -6.69
C ILE A 494 5.23 10.85 -5.22
N HIS A 495 6.00 9.97 -4.58
CA HIS A 495 5.80 9.63 -3.18
C HIS A 495 7.12 9.28 -2.49
N ALA A 496 7.13 9.43 -1.17
CA ALA A 496 8.28 9.18 -0.32
C ALA A 496 7.99 8.09 0.72
N GLY A 497 9.01 7.33 1.06
CA GLY A 497 9.02 6.35 2.11
C GLY A 497 10.07 6.66 3.17
N MET A 498 9.81 6.27 4.40
CA MET A 498 10.76 6.32 5.49
C MET A 498 10.68 5.06 6.35
N VAL A 499 11.80 4.68 6.96
CA VAL A 499 11.85 3.59 7.92
C VAL A 499 12.76 3.95 9.08
N ALA A 500 12.34 3.60 10.28
CA ALA A 500 13.09 3.71 11.52
C ALA A 500 13.21 2.33 12.18
N VAL A 501 14.14 2.18 13.11
CA VAL A 501 14.41 0.91 13.81
C VAL A 501 14.38 1.15 15.32
N ALA A 502 13.57 0.38 16.02
CA ALA A 502 13.53 0.29 17.47
C ALA A 502 14.44 -0.86 17.90
N ASP A 503 15.69 -0.56 18.29
CA ASP A 503 16.71 -1.55 18.65
C ASP A 503 17.01 -1.61 20.16
N GLY A 504 16.23 -0.86 20.95
CA GLY A 504 16.36 -0.82 22.42
C GLY A 504 17.36 0.22 22.93
N THR A 505 18.09 0.91 22.07
CA THR A 505 19.10 1.89 22.48
C THR A 505 18.50 3.27 22.75
N ALA A 506 19.20 4.10 23.54
CA ALA A 506 18.85 5.50 23.76
C ALA A 506 18.99 6.34 22.46
N GLU A 507 19.89 5.95 21.57
CA GLU A 507 20.04 6.56 20.26
C GLU A 507 18.82 6.30 19.37
N ALA A 508 18.35 5.04 19.30
CA ALA A 508 17.13 4.68 18.59
C ALA A 508 15.92 5.45 19.13
N ALA A 509 15.79 5.59 20.46
CA ALA A 509 14.71 6.38 21.06
C ALA A 509 14.67 7.81 20.51
N ARG A 510 15.82 8.50 20.47
CA ARG A 510 15.91 9.88 19.96
C ARG A 510 15.61 9.98 18.45
N ARG A 511 15.97 8.96 17.66
CA ARG A 511 15.65 8.89 16.23
C ARG A 511 14.15 8.69 16.02
N LEU A 512 13.57 7.72 16.74
CA LEU A 512 12.14 7.39 16.68
C LEU A 512 11.28 8.60 17.06
N GLU A 513 11.60 9.29 18.14
CA GLU A 513 10.90 10.50 18.55
C GLU A 513 10.87 11.54 17.43
N ARG A 514 12.01 11.91 16.85
CA ARG A 514 12.07 12.90 15.76
C ARG A 514 11.39 12.45 14.48
N VAL A 515 11.74 11.26 13.99
CA VAL A 515 11.25 10.77 12.71
C VAL A 515 9.73 10.55 12.74
N LEU A 516 9.23 9.90 13.81
CA LEU A 516 7.82 9.56 13.93
C LEU A 516 6.93 10.74 14.34
N THR A 517 7.51 11.84 14.79
CA THR A 517 6.83 13.13 14.95
C THR A 517 6.83 13.91 13.63
N ASN A 518 7.99 14.08 13.00
CA ASN A 518 8.15 14.97 11.85
C ASN A 518 7.45 14.41 10.59
N ASP A 519 7.50 13.10 10.39
CA ASP A 519 6.90 12.47 9.22
C ASP A 519 5.38 12.74 9.10
N PRO A 520 4.53 12.42 10.10
CA PRO A 520 3.11 12.78 10.06
C PRO A 520 2.88 14.29 10.16
N GLY A 521 3.80 15.03 10.74
CA GLY A 521 3.75 16.50 10.82
C GLY A 521 3.71 17.17 9.45
N THR A 522 4.39 16.62 8.44
CA THR A 522 4.30 17.12 7.06
C THR A 522 2.89 16.96 6.49
N GLY A 523 2.15 15.92 6.91
CA GLY A 523 0.74 15.74 6.53
C GLY A 523 -0.17 16.80 7.14
N VAL A 524 0.03 17.12 8.42
CA VAL A 524 -0.71 18.22 9.07
C VAL A 524 -0.39 19.55 8.40
N ALA A 525 0.90 19.87 8.21
CA ALA A 525 1.33 21.11 7.57
C ALA A 525 0.74 21.30 6.18
N ARG A 526 0.79 20.27 5.33
CA ARG A 526 0.19 20.28 4.00
C ARG A 526 -1.30 20.57 4.01
N HIS A 527 -2.05 19.94 4.94
CA HIS A 527 -3.49 20.13 5.01
C HIS A 527 -3.86 21.49 5.64
N VAL A 528 -3.01 22.06 6.52
CA VAL A 528 -3.15 23.45 6.98
C VAL A 528 -2.97 24.40 5.81
N ASP A 529 -1.91 24.21 5.02
CA ASP A 529 -1.60 25.04 3.84
C ASP A 529 -2.75 25.01 2.82
N ALA A 530 -3.31 23.83 2.57
CA ALA A 530 -4.47 23.65 1.71
C ALA A 530 -5.80 24.16 2.28
N GLY A 531 -5.83 24.67 3.52
CA GLY A 531 -7.00 25.33 4.11
C GLY A 531 -7.96 24.43 4.89
N TYR A 532 -7.58 23.18 5.21
CA TYR A 532 -8.43 22.28 6.00
C TYR A 532 -8.51 22.71 7.47
N GLU A 533 -9.70 23.03 7.95
CA GLU A 533 -9.90 23.52 9.35
C GLU A 533 -9.49 22.46 10.36
N ARG A 534 -9.82 21.17 10.12
CA ARG A 534 -9.41 20.09 11.02
C ARG A 534 -7.89 20.01 11.20
N ALA A 535 -7.11 20.28 10.16
CA ALA A 535 -5.66 20.30 10.24
C ALA A 535 -5.15 21.48 11.08
N ARG A 536 -5.81 22.65 10.99
CA ARG A 536 -5.52 23.83 11.81
C ARG A 536 -5.79 23.56 13.30
N GLU A 537 -6.91 22.91 13.60
CA GLU A 537 -7.25 22.47 14.96
C GLU A 537 -6.15 21.56 15.50
N VAL A 538 -5.79 20.51 14.78
CA VAL A 538 -4.74 19.55 15.16
C VAL A 538 -3.38 20.26 15.33
N ALA A 539 -3.03 21.19 14.44
CA ALA A 539 -1.80 21.95 14.56
C ALA A 539 -1.76 22.76 15.88
N ARG A 540 -2.86 23.42 16.26
CA ARG A 540 -2.97 24.15 17.53
C ARG A 540 -2.95 23.20 18.74
N GLU A 541 -3.76 22.14 18.71
CA GLU A 541 -3.88 21.17 19.81
C GLU A 541 -2.57 20.44 20.10
N ARG A 542 -1.80 20.15 19.05
CA ARG A 542 -0.58 19.31 19.12
C ARG A 542 0.71 20.13 19.02
N GLY A 543 0.63 21.45 18.88
CA GLY A 543 1.77 22.35 18.85
C GLY A 543 2.62 22.24 17.58
N VAL A 544 2.00 21.99 16.42
CA VAL A 544 2.72 22.07 15.13
C VAL A 544 2.92 23.54 14.78
N ASP A 545 4.17 23.96 14.67
CA ASP A 545 4.52 25.34 14.31
C ASP A 545 4.31 25.54 12.80
N ILE A 546 3.30 26.33 12.44
CA ILE A 546 2.95 26.69 11.07
C ILE A 546 3.06 28.22 10.94
N PRO A 547 4.17 28.75 10.42
CA PRO A 547 4.48 30.20 10.46
C PRO A 547 3.42 31.11 9.81
N MET A 548 2.67 30.60 8.80
CA MET A 548 1.63 31.36 8.08
C MET A 548 0.21 30.91 8.45
N MET A 549 0.03 30.12 9.51
CA MET A 549 -1.31 29.73 9.94
C MET A 549 -2.07 30.98 10.46
N PRO A 550 -3.28 31.28 9.95
CA PRO A 550 -4.07 32.39 10.47
C PRO A 550 -4.33 32.25 11.97
N ASP A 551 -4.35 33.40 12.66
CA ASP A 551 -4.85 33.45 14.05
C ASP A 551 -6.28 32.93 14.11
N PRO A 552 -6.73 32.39 15.24
CA PRO A 552 -8.06 31.82 15.41
C PRO A 552 -9.19 32.81 15.13
#